data_bcc747d5b1d8550324b80aad15efa6e2
#
_entry.id   bcc747d5b1d8550324b80aad15efa6e2
#
_cell.length_a   1.000
_cell.length_b   1.000
_cell.length_c   1.000
_cell.angle_alpha   90.00
_cell.angle_beta   90.00
_cell.angle_gamma   90.00
#
_symmetry.space_group_name_H-M   'P 1'
#
loop_
_entity.id
_entity.type
_entity.pdbx_description
1 polymer ?
#
loop_
_entity_poly.entity_id
_entity_poly.type
_entity_poly.pdbx_seq_one_letter_code
_entity_poly.pdbx_strand_id
1 'polypeptide(L)'
;LDIPEDVRASISDLALKLCKVCPNTSWVRIENAHVTLKFIGEVPSEKVEPIKAALATTRSRNPIEMKFRNVGFFPDERRPRVFWAGIEAGAELGELAAAVETALEPLGVAREKRVFSPHLTLARFESQHGLDRLRDAIAAAGPLEFGHAVAKELHLYQSVLKRGGAEYTRLATYHFEGDAQQ
;
A
#
# COMPACT_ATOMS: atom_id res chain seq x y z
N LEU A 1 5.58 -3.67 -1.25
CA LEU A 1 6.00 -3.83 -2.64
C LEU A 1 6.03 -2.47 -3.32
N ASP A 2 7.00 -2.25 -4.18
CA ASP A 2 7.10 -1.00 -4.95
C ASP A 2 6.10 -0.99 -6.12
N ILE A 3 5.82 0.21 -6.64
CA ILE A 3 5.01 0.42 -7.83
C ILE A 3 5.84 1.14 -8.91
N PRO A 4 5.66 0.82 -10.19
CA PRO A 4 6.42 1.44 -11.29
C PRO A 4 6.00 2.89 -11.50
N GLU A 5 6.87 3.64 -12.19
CA GLU A 5 6.71 5.09 -12.36
C GLU A 5 5.50 5.49 -13.21
N ASP A 6 5.14 4.71 -14.21
CA ASP A 6 3.96 4.93 -15.05
C ASP A 6 2.66 4.82 -14.25
N VAL A 7 2.55 3.79 -13.38
CA VAL A 7 1.42 3.64 -12.43
C VAL A 7 1.42 4.83 -11.44
N ARG A 8 2.58 5.20 -10.92
CA ARG A 8 2.75 6.33 -10.01
C ARG A 8 2.29 7.64 -10.65
N ALA A 9 2.71 7.91 -11.87
CA ALA A 9 2.32 9.10 -12.64
C ALA A 9 0.81 9.13 -12.89
N SER A 10 0.22 8.02 -13.33
CA SER A 10 -1.22 7.91 -13.59
C SER A 10 -2.07 8.18 -12.33
N ILE A 11 -1.66 7.65 -11.18
CA ILE A 11 -2.32 7.89 -9.89
C ILE A 11 -2.12 9.34 -9.43
N SER A 12 -0.93 9.92 -9.65
CA SER A 12 -0.63 11.31 -9.33
C SER A 12 -1.55 12.27 -10.08
N ASP A 13 -1.79 12.02 -11.36
CA ASP A 13 -2.68 12.84 -12.20
C ASP A 13 -4.12 12.84 -11.65
N LEU A 14 -4.62 11.70 -11.18
CA LEU A 14 -5.91 11.63 -10.52
C LEU A 14 -5.88 12.39 -9.19
N ALA A 15 -4.90 12.13 -8.34
CA ALA A 15 -4.77 12.77 -7.03
C ALA A 15 -4.69 14.30 -7.14
N LEU A 16 -3.93 14.84 -8.11
CA LEU A 16 -3.84 16.27 -8.39
C LEU A 16 -5.17 16.91 -8.83
N LYS A 17 -6.02 16.18 -9.54
CA LYS A 17 -7.37 16.64 -9.89
C LYS A 17 -8.29 16.65 -8.67
N LEU A 18 -8.26 15.58 -7.89
CA LEU A 18 -9.15 15.39 -6.75
C LEU A 18 -8.77 16.27 -5.54
N CYS A 19 -7.49 16.58 -5.32
CA CYS A 19 -7.06 17.45 -4.24
C CYS A 19 -7.58 18.88 -4.41
N LYS A 20 -7.86 19.34 -5.64
CA LYS A 20 -8.46 20.67 -5.91
C LYS A 20 -9.91 20.75 -5.41
N VAL A 21 -10.65 19.65 -5.43
CA VAL A 21 -12.05 19.62 -4.97
C VAL A 21 -12.19 19.26 -3.49
N CYS A 22 -11.16 18.64 -2.91
CA CYS A 22 -11.09 18.29 -1.49
C CYS A 22 -9.73 18.67 -0.86
N PRO A 23 -9.41 19.98 -0.76
CA PRO A 23 -8.07 20.44 -0.38
C PRO A 23 -7.72 20.18 1.10
N ASN A 24 -8.73 20.09 1.98
CA ASN A 24 -8.54 19.89 3.43
C ASN A 24 -8.38 18.41 3.82
N THR A 25 -7.94 17.59 2.89
CA THR A 25 -7.71 16.17 3.07
C THR A 25 -6.21 15.89 3.13
N SER A 26 -5.79 14.97 3.99
CA SER A 26 -4.39 14.53 4.06
C SER A 26 -4.05 13.61 2.89
N TRP A 27 -3.65 14.21 1.76
CA TRP A 27 -3.21 13.48 0.58
C TRP A 27 -1.83 12.88 0.79
N VAL A 28 -1.69 11.61 0.41
CA VAL A 28 -0.39 10.92 0.46
C VAL A 28 0.50 11.46 -0.65
N ARG A 29 1.78 11.67 -0.33
CA ARG A 29 2.79 11.96 -1.34
C ARG A 29 2.98 10.72 -2.21
N ILE A 30 2.75 10.86 -3.49
CA ILE A 30 2.76 9.71 -4.40
C ILE A 30 4.13 9.04 -4.50
N GLU A 31 5.21 9.77 -4.26
CA GLU A 31 6.59 9.24 -4.19
C GLU A 31 6.73 8.17 -3.09
N ASN A 32 5.90 8.26 -2.06
CA ASN A 32 5.85 7.32 -0.95
C ASN A 32 4.82 6.19 -1.14
N ALA A 33 4.08 6.18 -2.27
CA ALA A 33 3.08 5.16 -2.51
C ALA A 33 3.72 3.79 -2.72
N HIS A 34 3.21 2.81 -1.99
CA HIS A 34 3.66 1.42 -2.04
C HIS A 34 2.50 0.48 -1.66
N VAL A 35 2.57 -0.77 -2.09
CA VAL A 35 1.61 -1.79 -1.66
C VAL A 35 2.02 -2.33 -0.31
N THR A 36 1.23 -2.03 0.72
CA THR A 36 1.49 -2.49 2.09
C THR A 36 0.96 -3.91 2.27
N LEU A 37 1.85 -4.86 2.61
CA LEU A 37 1.47 -6.22 2.97
C LEU A 37 1.09 -6.31 4.44
N LYS A 38 1.89 -5.66 5.31
CA LYS A 38 1.71 -5.66 6.76
C LYS A 38 2.20 -4.36 7.37
N PHE A 39 1.40 -3.78 8.24
CA PHE A 39 1.85 -2.70 9.12
C PHE A 39 2.29 -3.31 10.47
N ILE A 40 3.58 -3.20 10.76
CA ILE A 40 4.18 -3.85 11.94
C ILE A 40 3.92 -3.01 13.21
N GLY A 41 3.80 -1.68 13.06
CA GLY A 41 3.68 -0.75 14.18
C GLY A 41 5.04 -0.34 14.75
N GLU A 42 5.01 0.20 15.97
CA GLU A 42 6.23 0.53 16.70
C GLU A 42 6.83 -0.71 17.33
N VAL A 43 8.11 -0.93 17.07
CA VAL A 43 8.87 -2.05 17.64
C VAL A 43 10.19 -1.56 18.21
N PRO A 44 10.67 -2.15 19.31
CA PRO A 44 12.00 -1.86 19.86
C PRO A 44 13.10 -2.20 18.84
N SER A 45 14.20 -1.46 18.89
CA SER A 45 15.32 -1.61 17.93
C SER A 45 15.93 -3.02 17.91
N GLU A 46 15.93 -3.71 19.05
CA GLU A 46 16.41 -5.10 19.16
C GLU A 46 15.56 -6.11 18.40
N LYS A 47 14.33 -5.77 18.04
CA LYS A 47 13.47 -6.63 17.21
C LYS A 47 13.69 -6.48 15.71
N VAL A 48 14.42 -5.46 15.27
CA VAL A 48 14.61 -5.20 13.83
C VAL A 48 15.34 -6.34 13.15
N GLU A 49 16.44 -6.84 13.71
CA GLU A 49 17.19 -7.96 13.13
C GLU A 49 16.41 -9.28 13.16
N PRO A 50 15.72 -9.69 14.26
CA PRO A 50 14.79 -10.80 14.22
C PRO A 50 13.69 -10.69 13.15
N ILE A 51 13.12 -9.51 12.95
CA ILE A 51 12.12 -9.24 11.90
C ILE A 51 12.74 -9.44 10.50
N LYS A 52 13.92 -8.88 10.25
CA LYS A 52 14.64 -9.08 9.00
C LYS A 52 14.90 -10.56 8.72
N ALA A 53 15.34 -11.33 9.73
CA ALA A 53 15.60 -12.75 9.59
C ALA A 53 14.32 -13.55 9.28
N ALA A 54 13.20 -13.24 9.93
CA ALA A 54 11.92 -13.87 9.67
C ALA A 54 11.43 -13.58 8.24
N LEU A 55 11.53 -12.33 7.78
CA LEU A 55 11.13 -11.94 6.43
C LEU A 55 12.04 -12.54 5.35
N ALA A 56 13.30 -12.84 5.65
CA ALA A 56 14.23 -13.47 4.71
C ALA A 56 13.79 -14.87 4.27
N THR A 57 12.97 -15.53 5.07
CA THR A 57 12.37 -16.84 4.74
C THR A 57 10.97 -16.73 4.13
N THR A 58 10.43 -15.49 4.02
CA THR A 58 9.08 -15.22 3.55
C THR A 58 9.16 -14.63 2.14
N ARG A 59 9.03 -15.47 1.13
CA ARG A 59 9.17 -15.09 -0.28
C ARG A 59 8.03 -15.67 -1.11
N SER A 60 7.66 -14.95 -2.17
CA SER A 60 6.88 -15.57 -3.25
C SER A 60 7.79 -16.46 -4.09
N ARG A 61 7.24 -17.57 -4.57
CA ARG A 61 7.94 -18.47 -5.51
C ARG A 61 8.06 -17.85 -6.90
N ASN A 62 7.11 -17.02 -7.27
CA ASN A 62 7.04 -16.38 -8.58
C ASN A 62 6.84 -14.88 -8.43
N PRO A 63 7.21 -14.09 -9.46
CA PRO A 63 6.79 -12.70 -9.57
C PRO A 63 5.26 -12.57 -9.47
N ILE A 64 4.78 -11.49 -8.86
CA ILE A 64 3.35 -11.26 -8.61
C ILE A 64 2.86 -10.16 -9.54
N GLU A 65 1.95 -10.50 -10.45
CA GLU A 65 1.29 -9.53 -11.31
C GLU A 65 0.21 -8.76 -10.54
N MET A 66 0.17 -7.46 -10.72
CA MET A 66 -0.79 -6.55 -10.10
C MET A 66 -1.35 -5.59 -11.15
N LYS A 67 -2.66 -5.42 -11.17
CA LYS A 67 -3.36 -4.40 -11.97
C LYS A 67 -3.93 -3.35 -11.05
N PHE A 68 -3.64 -2.09 -11.33
CA PHE A 68 -4.08 -0.95 -10.54
C PHE A 68 -5.29 -0.33 -11.22
N ARG A 69 -6.45 -0.41 -10.57
CA ARG A 69 -7.70 0.08 -11.16
C ARG A 69 -8.75 0.40 -10.10
N ASN A 70 -9.66 1.25 -10.49
CA ASN A 70 -10.73 1.73 -9.63
C ASN A 70 -10.24 2.43 -8.37
N VAL A 71 -11.14 3.02 -7.65
CA VAL A 71 -10.89 3.66 -6.36
C VAL A 71 -12.00 3.30 -5.39
N GLY A 72 -11.74 3.48 -4.11
CA GLY A 72 -12.75 3.22 -3.10
C GLY A 72 -12.39 3.82 -1.75
N PHE A 73 -13.20 3.48 -0.76
CA PHE A 73 -13.12 4.05 0.57
C PHE A 73 -13.11 2.97 1.65
N PHE A 74 -12.36 3.20 2.71
CA PHE A 74 -12.45 2.42 3.93
C PHE A 74 -12.93 3.28 5.11
N PRO A 75 -13.76 2.74 6.03
CA PRO A 75 -14.40 1.41 5.97
C PRO A 75 -15.50 1.32 4.90
N ASP A 76 -16.12 2.42 4.52
CA ASP A 76 -17.19 2.54 3.51
C ASP A 76 -17.29 3.98 2.97
N GLU A 77 -18.13 4.18 1.96
CA GLU A 77 -18.34 5.50 1.32
C GLU A 77 -19.07 6.50 2.20
N ARG A 78 -19.84 6.07 3.21
CA ARG A 78 -20.66 6.96 4.04
C ARG A 78 -19.82 7.73 5.05
N ARG A 79 -18.86 7.03 5.68
CA ARG A 79 -17.95 7.63 6.67
C ARG A 79 -16.50 7.20 6.40
N PRO A 80 -15.93 7.59 5.25
CA PRO A 80 -14.61 7.17 4.89
C PRO A 80 -13.54 7.73 5.84
N ARG A 81 -12.52 6.92 6.06
CA ARG A 81 -11.28 7.31 6.73
C ARG A 81 -10.10 7.26 5.79
N VAL A 82 -10.19 6.44 4.77
CA VAL A 82 -9.13 6.23 3.77
C VAL A 82 -9.76 6.23 2.39
N PHE A 83 -9.15 6.95 1.46
CA PHE A 83 -9.38 6.86 0.03
C PHE A 83 -8.22 6.09 -0.60
N TRP A 84 -8.51 5.14 -1.47
CA TRP A 84 -7.52 4.23 -2.01
C TRP A 84 -7.73 3.94 -3.50
N ALA A 85 -6.64 3.59 -4.20
CA ALA A 85 -6.67 2.94 -5.50
C ALA A 85 -6.61 1.42 -5.32
N GLY A 86 -7.48 0.70 -6.04
CA GLY A 86 -7.60 -0.75 -5.96
C GLY A 86 -6.48 -1.49 -6.68
N ILE A 87 -6.18 -2.70 -6.19
CA ILE A 87 -5.21 -3.60 -6.78
C ILE A 87 -5.90 -4.94 -7.00
N GLU A 88 -5.90 -5.41 -8.25
CA GLU A 88 -6.29 -6.77 -8.61
C GLU A 88 -5.02 -7.59 -8.82
N ALA A 89 -4.92 -8.72 -8.15
CA ALA A 89 -3.82 -9.66 -8.26
C ALA A 89 -4.33 -11.08 -8.10
N GLY A 90 -3.51 -12.06 -8.47
CA GLY A 90 -3.76 -13.47 -8.18
C GLY A 90 -3.74 -13.77 -6.67
N ALA A 91 -3.98 -15.04 -6.34
CA ALA A 91 -3.96 -15.51 -4.95
C ALA A 91 -2.60 -15.30 -4.27
N GLU A 92 -1.52 -15.27 -5.05
CA GLU A 92 -0.13 -15.17 -4.60
C GLU A 92 0.13 -13.94 -3.74
N LEU A 93 -0.53 -12.80 -4.06
CA LEU A 93 -0.39 -11.58 -3.25
C LEU A 93 -1.00 -11.74 -1.85
N GLY A 94 -2.16 -12.38 -1.77
CA GLY A 94 -2.81 -12.72 -0.50
C GLY A 94 -2.01 -13.75 0.30
N GLU A 95 -1.47 -14.78 -0.38
CA GLU A 95 -0.62 -15.81 0.22
C GLU A 95 0.66 -15.21 0.79
N LEU A 96 1.30 -14.28 0.06
CA LEU A 96 2.48 -13.56 0.55
C LEU A 96 2.15 -12.73 1.79
N ALA A 97 1.04 -12.00 1.80
CA ALA A 97 0.61 -11.23 2.97
C ALA A 97 0.35 -12.15 4.18
N ALA A 98 -0.31 -13.29 3.99
CA ALA A 98 -0.54 -14.28 5.04
C ALA A 98 0.76 -14.92 5.56
N ALA A 99 1.72 -15.17 4.67
CA ALA A 99 3.04 -15.68 5.05
C ALA A 99 3.82 -14.65 5.89
N VAL A 100 3.77 -13.37 5.53
CA VAL A 100 4.34 -12.26 6.33
C VAL A 100 3.70 -12.21 7.71
N GLU A 101 2.37 -12.30 7.81
CA GLU A 101 1.65 -12.35 9.09
C GLU A 101 2.15 -13.52 9.97
N THR A 102 2.26 -14.71 9.37
CA THR A 102 2.69 -15.92 10.07
C THR A 102 4.15 -15.84 10.56
N ALA A 103 5.03 -15.27 9.74
CA ALA A 103 6.45 -15.11 10.10
C ALA A 103 6.68 -14.11 11.23
N LEU A 104 5.83 -13.09 11.33
CA LEU A 104 6.00 -12.01 12.31
C LEU A 104 5.25 -12.26 13.64
N GLU A 105 4.25 -13.14 13.66
CA GLU A 105 3.46 -13.45 14.86
C GLU A 105 4.31 -13.93 16.05
N PRO A 106 5.30 -14.87 15.89
CA PRO A 106 6.16 -15.30 16.99
C PRO A 106 7.02 -14.18 17.58
N LEU A 107 7.23 -13.08 16.83
CA LEU A 107 7.98 -11.91 17.27
C LEU A 107 7.13 -10.90 18.03
N GLY A 108 5.83 -11.21 18.23
CA GLY A 108 4.89 -10.39 18.97
C GLY A 108 4.19 -9.33 18.11
N VAL A 109 4.28 -9.44 16.78
CA VAL A 109 3.50 -8.60 15.86
C VAL A 109 2.11 -9.21 15.73
N ALA A 110 1.08 -8.50 16.19
CA ALA A 110 -0.29 -8.99 16.17
C ALA A 110 -0.79 -9.19 14.73
N ARG A 111 -1.53 -10.27 14.50
CA ARG A 111 -2.21 -10.50 13.21
C ARG A 111 -3.29 -9.46 12.97
N GLU A 112 -3.47 -9.10 11.70
CA GLU A 112 -4.60 -8.27 11.30
C GLU A 112 -5.92 -9.03 11.48
N LYS A 113 -6.91 -8.33 12.06
CA LYS A 113 -8.25 -8.89 12.25
C LYS A 113 -9.09 -8.90 10.96
N ARG A 114 -8.71 -8.08 9.99
CA ARG A 114 -9.42 -7.93 8.71
C ARG A 114 -8.73 -8.75 7.64
N VAL A 115 -9.54 -9.25 6.71
CA VAL A 115 -9.01 -9.90 5.51
C VAL A 115 -8.13 -8.89 4.75
N PHE A 116 -6.99 -9.35 4.27
CA PHE A 116 -6.10 -8.56 3.44
C PHE A 116 -6.84 -8.07 2.18
N SER A 117 -6.82 -6.78 1.97
CA SER A 117 -7.42 -6.12 0.81
C SER A 117 -6.35 -5.25 0.17
N PRO A 118 -5.73 -5.67 -0.94
CA PRO A 118 -4.64 -4.95 -1.57
C PRO A 118 -5.10 -3.61 -2.12
N HIS A 119 -4.41 -2.54 -1.73
CA HIS A 119 -4.73 -1.19 -2.13
C HIS A 119 -3.54 -0.25 -2.00
N LEU A 120 -3.59 0.88 -2.70
CA LEU A 120 -2.72 2.04 -2.47
C LEU A 120 -3.51 3.13 -1.75
N THR A 121 -3.07 3.54 -0.59
CA THR A 121 -3.67 4.69 0.11
C THR A 121 -3.34 5.97 -0.65
N LEU A 122 -4.36 6.74 -1.03
CA LEU A 122 -4.25 8.02 -1.73
C LEU A 122 -4.47 9.21 -0.79
N ALA A 123 -5.41 9.07 0.16
CA ALA A 123 -5.70 10.12 1.12
C ALA A 123 -6.30 9.57 2.42
N ARG A 124 -6.20 10.37 3.48
CA ARG A 124 -6.82 10.09 4.78
C ARG A 124 -7.74 11.25 5.17
N PHE A 125 -8.92 10.91 5.69
CA PHE A 125 -9.94 11.88 6.08
C PHE A 125 -10.02 12.00 7.59
N GLU A 126 -9.89 13.22 8.09
CA GLU A 126 -10.16 13.57 9.48
C GLU A 126 -11.61 14.07 9.66
N SER A 127 -12.19 14.61 8.60
CA SER A 127 -13.55 15.11 8.57
C SER A 127 -14.30 14.65 7.32
N GLN A 128 -15.62 14.83 7.31
CA GLN A 128 -16.47 14.49 6.17
C GLN A 128 -16.65 15.68 5.20
N HIS A 129 -15.96 16.81 5.44
CA HIS A 129 -16.14 18.00 4.63
C HIS A 129 -15.59 17.82 3.21
N GLY A 130 -16.41 18.16 2.21
CA GLY A 130 -16.01 18.08 0.79
C GLY A 130 -16.13 16.70 0.14
N LEU A 131 -16.60 15.67 0.88
CA LEU A 131 -16.71 14.30 0.35
C LEU A 131 -17.70 14.17 -0.80
N ASP A 132 -18.80 14.94 -0.80
CA ASP A 132 -19.78 14.85 -1.88
C ASP A 132 -19.15 15.33 -3.19
N ARG A 133 -18.42 16.44 -3.16
CA ARG A 133 -17.67 16.93 -4.34
C ARG A 133 -16.63 15.92 -4.83
N LEU A 134 -15.98 15.23 -3.89
CA LEU A 134 -14.99 14.19 -4.22
C LEU A 134 -15.69 13.01 -4.92
N ARG A 135 -16.83 12.55 -4.41
CA ARG A 135 -17.64 11.49 -5.02
C ARG A 135 -18.10 11.85 -6.42
N ASP A 136 -18.63 13.08 -6.59
CA ASP A 136 -19.07 13.58 -7.90
C ASP A 136 -17.91 13.61 -8.89
N ALA A 137 -16.73 14.06 -8.47
CA ALA A 137 -15.55 14.11 -9.31
C ALA A 137 -15.05 12.70 -9.69
N ILE A 138 -15.12 11.73 -8.78
CA ILE A 138 -14.78 10.33 -9.05
C ILE A 138 -15.81 9.72 -10.03
N ALA A 139 -17.09 9.95 -9.81
CA ALA A 139 -18.14 9.46 -10.71
C ALA A 139 -18.00 10.03 -12.12
N ALA A 140 -17.65 11.32 -12.24
CA ALA A 140 -17.41 11.97 -13.52
C ALA A 140 -16.17 11.46 -14.26
N ALA A 141 -15.18 10.90 -13.53
CA ALA A 141 -13.98 10.34 -14.13
C ALA A 141 -14.23 9.00 -14.84
N GLY A 142 -15.35 8.30 -14.52
CA GLY A 142 -15.68 7.00 -15.09
C GLY A 142 -14.74 5.87 -14.60
N PRO A 143 -14.61 4.78 -15.39
CA PRO A 143 -13.70 3.69 -15.07
C PRO A 143 -12.26 4.18 -14.99
N LEU A 144 -11.57 3.84 -13.90
CA LEU A 144 -10.20 4.27 -13.62
C LEU A 144 -9.25 3.09 -13.79
N GLU A 145 -8.27 3.23 -14.67
CA GLU A 145 -7.17 2.30 -14.84
C GLU A 145 -5.85 3.05 -14.72
N PHE A 146 -4.94 2.53 -13.89
CA PHE A 146 -3.68 3.21 -13.59
C PHE A 146 -2.47 2.48 -14.15
N GLY A 147 -2.65 1.26 -14.64
CA GLY A 147 -1.59 0.43 -15.19
C GLY A 147 -1.40 -0.90 -14.45
N HIS A 148 -0.25 -1.52 -14.67
CA HIS A 148 0.10 -2.80 -14.09
C HIS A 148 1.53 -2.82 -13.59
N ALA A 149 1.82 -3.74 -12.67
CA ALA A 149 3.17 -3.98 -12.18
C ALA A 149 3.40 -5.48 -11.99
N VAL A 150 4.67 -5.86 -12.00
CA VAL A 150 5.13 -7.19 -11.61
C VAL A 150 6.07 -7.02 -10.43
N ALA A 151 5.62 -7.41 -9.23
CA ALA A 151 6.47 -7.40 -8.06
C ALA A 151 7.40 -8.61 -8.08
N LYS A 152 8.70 -8.37 -7.88
CA LYS A 152 9.76 -9.38 -7.85
C LYS A 152 10.46 -9.45 -6.51
N GLU A 153 10.10 -8.54 -5.62
CA GLU A 153 10.73 -8.39 -4.30
C GLU A 153 9.77 -7.74 -3.30
N LEU A 154 10.00 -7.99 -2.04
CA LEU A 154 9.36 -7.28 -0.94
C LEU A 154 10.40 -6.49 -0.14
N HIS A 155 9.95 -5.41 0.51
CA HIS A 155 10.82 -4.52 1.27
C HIS A 155 10.32 -4.36 2.70
N LEU A 156 11.27 -4.27 3.63
CA LEU A 156 11.02 -3.78 4.97
C LEU A 156 11.36 -2.29 5.01
N TYR A 157 10.38 -1.47 5.41
CA TYR A 157 10.56 -0.03 5.59
C TYR A 157 10.45 0.37 7.05
N GLN A 158 11.32 1.27 7.48
CA GLN A 158 11.10 2.11 8.64
C GLN A 158 10.36 3.37 8.21
N SER A 159 9.30 3.73 8.93
CA SER A 159 8.56 4.96 8.72
C SER A 159 8.74 5.89 9.91
N VAL A 160 9.16 7.12 9.65
CA VAL A 160 9.28 8.16 10.67
C VAL A 160 8.35 9.31 10.31
N LEU A 161 7.42 9.63 11.21
CA LEU A 161 6.49 10.73 11.00
C LEU A 161 7.19 12.07 11.25
N LYS A 162 7.24 12.93 10.23
CA LYS A 162 7.79 14.29 10.31
C LYS A 162 6.73 15.33 9.98
N ARG A 163 7.04 16.61 10.24
CA ARG A 163 6.11 17.74 9.97
C ARG A 163 5.62 17.79 8.51
N GLY A 164 6.40 17.27 7.55
CA GLY A 164 6.08 17.22 6.12
C GLY A 164 5.45 15.91 5.65
N GLY A 165 5.10 14.98 6.53
CA GLY A 165 4.59 13.64 6.23
C GLY A 165 5.55 12.53 6.65
N ALA A 166 5.19 11.28 6.35
CA ALA A 166 6.03 10.13 6.65
C ALA A 166 7.26 10.09 5.72
N GLU A 167 8.42 9.89 6.31
CA GLU A 167 9.65 9.53 5.59
C GLU A 167 9.92 8.04 5.74
N TYR A 168 10.23 7.38 4.63
CA TYR A 168 10.46 5.94 4.57
C TYR A 168 11.93 5.65 4.30
N THR A 169 12.52 4.81 5.14
CA THR A 169 13.88 4.28 4.94
C THR A 169 13.79 2.78 4.71
N ARG A 170 14.31 2.31 3.58
CA ARG A 170 14.36 0.87 3.26
C ARG A 170 15.44 0.21 4.13
N LEU A 171 15.01 -0.74 4.99
CA LEU A 171 15.89 -1.47 5.91
C LEU A 171 16.37 -2.80 5.31
N ALA A 172 15.56 -3.42 4.46
CA ALA A 172 15.91 -4.68 3.79
C ALA A 172 15.07 -4.88 2.51
N THR A 173 15.61 -5.69 1.60
CA THR A 173 14.97 -6.15 0.36
C THR A 173 15.11 -7.66 0.27
N TYR A 174 14.04 -8.34 -0.16
CA TYR A 174 13.97 -9.79 -0.31
C TYR A 174 13.42 -10.14 -1.69
N HIS A 175 14.27 -10.69 -2.55
CA HIS A 175 13.90 -11.10 -3.90
C HIS A 175 13.06 -12.38 -3.87
N PHE A 176 12.12 -12.49 -4.78
CA PHE A 176 11.29 -13.69 -4.97
C PHE A 176 12.11 -14.80 -5.66
N GLU A 177 11.74 -16.07 -5.43
CA GLU A 177 12.57 -17.21 -5.88
C GLU A 177 12.65 -17.31 -7.41
N GLY A 178 11.59 -16.98 -8.13
CA GLY A 178 11.53 -17.05 -9.60
C GLY A 178 12.34 -15.99 -10.34
N ASP A 179 12.96 -15.03 -9.65
CA ASP A 179 13.80 -13.98 -10.26
C ASP A 179 15.31 -14.29 -10.19
N ALA A 180 15.70 -15.47 -9.63
CA ALA A 180 17.11 -15.86 -9.45
C ALA A 180 17.75 -16.49 -10.70
N GLN A 181 17.09 -16.46 -11.87
CA GLN A 181 17.64 -16.99 -13.14
C GLN A 181 17.37 -16.02 -14.30
N GLN A 182 18.21 -15.02 -14.44
CA GLN A 182 18.70 -14.54 -15.73
C GLN A 182 20.01 -13.79 -15.53
#